data_ffd68dc8fca7dd63352ba5867682e52e
#
_entry.id   ffd68dc8fca7dd63352ba5867682e52e
#
_cell.length_a   1.000
_cell.length_b   1.000
_cell.length_c   1.000
_cell.angle_alpha   90.00
_cell.angle_beta   90.00
_cell.angle_gamma   90.00
#
_symmetry.space_group_name_H-M   'P 1'
#
loop_
_entity.id
_entity.type
_entity.pdbx_description
1 polymer ?
#
loop_
_entity_poly.entity_id
_entity_poly.type
_entity_poly.pdbx_seq_one_letter_code
_entity_poly.pdbx_strand_id
1 'polypeptide(L)'
;TNETIALAFAITEEAIEDNLYDRLASRYTKALARSMAQTKQVKSVNPLNNGMPGGTFTSGDGVTLFNTAHPTIAGTVSNTLATAADLNETSLEQALIDIAAMTDERGLKIAAKGMKMIIPSALQFTAERLMASAGRVGTADNDINAIKSMGMIPQGYSVNNYLTDTDA
;
A
#
# COMPACT_ATOMS: atom_id res chain seq x y z
N THR A 1 -5.98 13.30 11.44
CA THR A 1 -5.38 14.60 11.88
C THR A 1 -4.31 15.00 10.89
N ASN A 2 -4.32 16.26 10.43
CA ASN A 2 -3.24 16.79 9.60
C ASN A 2 -1.97 16.93 10.44
N GLU A 3 -0.84 16.47 9.92
CA GLU A 3 0.47 16.57 10.55
C GLU A 3 1.35 17.53 9.76
N THR A 4 1.91 18.53 10.43
CA THR A 4 2.84 19.46 9.81
C THR A 4 4.26 18.90 9.91
N ILE A 5 4.93 18.76 8.78
CA ILE A 5 6.31 18.31 8.68
C ILE A 5 7.15 19.49 8.23
N ALA A 6 8.12 19.88 9.05
CA ALA A 6 9.04 20.98 8.76
C ALA A 6 10.48 20.53 9.00
N LEU A 7 11.39 21.02 8.18
CA LEU A 7 12.82 20.83 8.32
C LEU A 7 13.51 22.10 7.84
N ALA A 8 14.52 22.56 8.56
CA ALA A 8 15.30 23.74 8.23
C ALA A 8 16.80 23.45 8.32
N PHE A 9 17.60 24.24 7.64
CA PHE A 9 19.04 24.32 7.84
C PHE A 9 19.47 25.77 8.05
N ALA A 10 20.56 25.97 8.75
CA ALA A 10 21.16 27.25 8.95
C ALA A 10 22.55 27.27 8.29
N ILE A 11 22.94 28.43 7.80
CA ILE A 11 24.30 28.73 7.29
C ILE A 11 24.92 29.75 8.25
N THR A 12 26.14 29.47 8.70
CA THR A 12 26.85 30.37 9.61
C THR A 12 27.35 31.59 8.88
N GLU A 13 27.52 32.71 9.60
CA GLU A 13 28.05 33.93 9.07
C GLU A 13 29.50 33.75 8.55
N GLU A 14 30.31 32.97 9.24
CA GLU A 14 31.67 32.59 8.81
C GLU A 14 31.66 31.89 7.42
N ALA A 15 30.72 31.04 7.15
CA ALA A 15 30.60 30.37 5.84
C ALA A 15 30.21 31.35 4.73
N ILE A 16 29.54 32.46 5.07
CA ILE A 16 29.20 33.53 4.14
C ILE A 16 30.44 34.38 3.87
N GLU A 17 31.21 34.74 4.90
CA GLU A 17 32.45 35.50 4.79
C GLU A 17 33.51 34.77 3.96
N ASP A 18 33.63 33.44 4.14
CA ASP A 18 34.54 32.58 3.38
C ASP A 18 34.07 32.28 1.94
N ASN A 19 33.01 32.90 1.49
CA ASN A 19 32.40 32.69 0.15
C ASN A 19 32.05 31.25 -0.20
N LEU A 20 31.76 30.44 0.83
CA LEU A 20 31.33 29.03 0.68
C LEU A 20 29.80 28.86 0.54
N TYR A 21 29.08 29.93 0.71
CA TYR A 21 27.62 30.00 0.77
C TYR A 21 26.94 29.33 -0.42
N ASP A 22 27.34 29.61 -1.66
CA ASP A 22 26.67 29.07 -2.86
C ASP A 22 26.77 27.54 -2.94
N ARG A 23 27.92 26.98 -2.62
CA ARG A 23 28.14 25.53 -2.65
C ARG A 23 27.42 24.83 -1.54
N LEU A 24 27.39 25.37 -0.33
CA LEU A 24 26.73 24.83 0.85
C LEU A 24 25.22 24.94 0.73
N ALA A 25 24.70 26.11 0.36
CA ALA A 25 23.29 26.39 0.21
C ALA A 25 22.64 25.42 -0.79
N SER A 26 23.24 25.24 -1.97
CA SER A 26 22.74 24.33 -3.00
C SER A 26 22.72 22.87 -2.54
N ARG A 27 23.77 22.40 -1.84
CA ARG A 27 23.82 21.03 -1.29
C ARG A 27 22.76 20.80 -0.22
N TYR A 28 22.64 21.72 0.73
CA TYR A 28 21.68 21.58 1.84
C TYR A 28 20.25 21.72 1.35
N THR A 29 19.95 22.58 0.40
CA THR A 29 18.62 22.68 -0.21
C THR A 29 18.20 21.39 -0.90
N LYS A 30 19.10 20.77 -1.69
CA LYS A 30 18.83 19.48 -2.33
C LYS A 30 18.65 18.35 -1.32
N ALA A 31 19.47 18.34 -0.27
CA ALA A 31 19.37 17.36 0.82
C ALA A 31 18.04 17.51 1.58
N LEU A 32 17.64 18.74 1.89
CA LEU A 32 16.38 19.08 2.53
C LEU A 32 15.19 18.59 1.67
N ALA A 33 15.16 18.94 0.40
CA ALA A 33 14.10 18.55 -0.52
C ALA A 33 13.96 17.01 -0.60
N ARG A 34 15.10 16.31 -0.68
CA ARG A 34 15.12 14.82 -0.70
C ARG A 34 14.61 14.23 0.61
N SER A 35 15.04 14.76 1.75
CA SER A 35 14.59 14.32 3.07
C SER A 35 13.08 14.53 3.26
N MET A 36 12.56 15.69 2.84
CA MET A 36 11.13 15.99 2.90
C MET A 36 10.31 15.06 2.00
N ALA A 37 10.80 14.78 0.78
CA ALA A 37 10.15 13.82 -0.12
C ALA A 37 10.12 12.41 0.47
N GLN A 38 11.22 11.95 1.05
CA GLN A 38 11.29 10.65 1.74
C GLN A 38 10.33 10.59 2.93
N THR A 39 10.31 11.61 3.79
CA THR A 39 9.39 11.66 4.93
C THR A 39 7.94 11.60 4.49
N LYS A 40 7.60 12.31 3.42
CA LYS A 40 6.25 12.26 2.83
C LYS A 40 5.88 10.85 2.35
N GLN A 41 6.79 10.16 1.68
CA GLN A 41 6.58 8.77 1.24
C GLN A 41 6.37 7.82 2.43
N VAL A 42 7.26 7.86 3.42
CA VAL A 42 7.16 7.03 4.64
C VAL A 42 5.84 7.28 5.36
N LYS A 43 5.47 8.55 5.56
CA LYS A 43 4.21 8.92 6.24
C LYS A 43 2.97 8.49 5.45
N SER A 44 3.00 8.52 4.12
CA SER A 44 1.86 8.09 3.29
C SER A 44 1.63 6.58 3.33
N VAL A 45 2.69 5.79 3.55
CA VAL A 45 2.61 4.32 3.61
C VAL A 45 2.39 3.80 5.04
N ASN A 46 2.72 4.61 6.05
CA ASN A 46 2.56 4.22 7.45
C ASN A 46 1.16 3.69 7.83
N PRO A 47 0.03 4.26 7.34
CA PRO A 47 -1.29 3.68 7.57
C PRO A 47 -1.44 2.25 7.05
N LEU A 48 -0.80 1.91 5.92
CA LEU A 48 -0.85 0.57 5.35
C LEU A 48 -0.01 -0.41 6.17
N ASN A 49 1.22 -0.02 6.54
CA ASN A 49 2.12 -0.86 7.32
C ASN A 49 1.63 -1.13 8.76
N ASN A 50 0.91 -0.16 9.36
CA ASN A 50 0.44 -0.27 10.75
C ASN A 50 -1.09 -0.36 10.86
N GLY A 51 -1.77 -0.63 9.75
CA GLY A 51 -3.22 -0.76 9.70
C GLY A 51 -3.77 -2.14 10.00
N MET A 52 -2.92 -3.16 10.11
CA MET A 52 -3.31 -4.55 10.42
C MET A 52 -3.69 -4.71 11.91
N PRO A 53 -4.40 -5.78 12.29
CA PRO A 53 -4.71 -6.09 13.70
C PRO A 53 -3.46 -6.13 14.54
N GLY A 54 -3.46 -5.41 15.68
CA GLY A 54 -2.29 -5.21 16.53
C GLY A 54 -1.40 -4.02 16.14
N GLY A 55 -1.64 -3.38 15.02
CA GLY A 55 -0.97 -2.15 14.60
C GLY A 55 -1.47 -0.92 15.35
N THR A 56 -0.76 0.19 15.19
CA THR A 56 -1.05 1.44 15.91
C THR A 56 -1.97 2.39 15.14
N PHE A 57 -2.29 2.09 13.89
CA PHE A 57 -3.15 2.93 13.07
C PHE A 57 -4.61 2.47 13.16
N THR A 58 -5.43 3.24 13.89
CA THR A 58 -6.87 3.00 14.02
C THR A 58 -7.67 3.88 13.05
N SER A 59 -8.73 3.31 12.50
CA SER A 59 -9.72 3.99 11.66
C SER A 59 -10.68 4.85 12.49
N GLY A 60 -11.59 5.58 11.84
CA GLY A 60 -12.58 6.42 12.49
C GLY A 60 -13.65 5.64 13.28
N ASP A 61 -13.80 4.37 13.04
CA ASP A 61 -14.69 3.43 13.73
C ASP A 61 -14.07 2.79 14.99
N GLY A 62 -12.81 3.15 15.32
CA GLY A 62 -12.11 2.70 16.53
C GLY A 62 -11.38 1.37 16.38
N VAL A 63 -11.46 0.70 15.22
CA VAL A 63 -10.67 -0.52 14.92
C VAL A 63 -9.52 -0.20 13.95
N THR A 64 -8.59 -1.13 13.76
CA THR A 64 -7.48 -0.96 12.80
C THR A 64 -8.01 -0.84 11.37
N LEU A 65 -7.25 -0.18 10.49
CA LEU A 65 -7.65 0.10 9.10
C LEU A 65 -8.03 -1.17 8.33
N PHE A 66 -7.28 -2.25 8.53
CA PHE A 66 -7.60 -3.58 8.03
C PHE A 66 -8.06 -4.45 9.19
N ASN A 67 -9.29 -4.90 9.16
CA ASN A 67 -9.87 -5.69 10.25
C ASN A 67 -10.97 -6.61 9.73
N THR A 68 -11.19 -7.71 10.43
CA THR A 68 -12.27 -8.65 10.14
C THR A 68 -13.62 -8.22 10.71
N ALA A 69 -13.67 -7.18 11.55
CA ALA A 69 -14.85 -6.80 12.32
C ALA A 69 -15.03 -5.27 12.40
N HIS A 70 -15.13 -4.61 11.25
CA HIS A 70 -15.55 -3.20 11.21
C HIS A 70 -17.01 -3.06 11.62
N PRO A 71 -17.33 -2.27 12.65
CA PRO A 71 -18.71 -2.10 13.11
C PRO A 71 -19.51 -1.28 12.08
N THR A 72 -20.69 -1.80 11.71
CA THR A 72 -21.66 -1.13 10.86
C THR A 72 -23.06 -1.23 11.45
N ILE A 73 -24.04 -0.50 10.93
CA ILE A 73 -25.44 -0.56 11.39
C ILE A 73 -26.03 -1.97 11.14
N ALA A 74 -25.62 -2.61 10.05
CA ALA A 74 -26.12 -3.95 9.68
C ALA A 74 -25.37 -5.10 10.40
N GLY A 75 -24.32 -4.82 11.16
CA GLY A 75 -23.47 -5.80 11.81
C GLY A 75 -22.00 -5.50 11.64
N THR A 76 -21.15 -6.52 11.50
CA THR A 76 -19.72 -6.35 11.27
C THR A 76 -19.34 -6.71 9.83
N VAL A 77 -18.43 -5.96 9.24
CA VAL A 77 -17.90 -6.19 7.89
C VAL A 77 -16.39 -6.38 7.94
N SER A 78 -15.88 -7.33 7.16
CA SER A 78 -14.43 -7.55 7.00
C SER A 78 -13.94 -6.85 5.73
N ASN A 79 -12.75 -6.24 5.80
CA ASN A 79 -12.00 -5.75 4.66
C ASN A 79 -10.64 -6.46 4.49
N THR A 80 -10.48 -7.61 5.12
CA THR A 80 -9.31 -8.48 5.00
C THR A 80 -9.73 -9.89 4.62
N LEU A 81 -8.80 -10.69 4.12
CA LEU A 81 -9.02 -12.12 3.93
C LEU A 81 -9.36 -12.78 5.27
N ALA A 82 -10.28 -13.76 5.24
CA ALA A 82 -10.66 -14.51 6.43
C ALA A 82 -9.49 -15.31 7.04
N THR A 83 -8.58 -15.75 6.20
CA THR A 83 -7.32 -16.40 6.58
C THR A 83 -6.17 -15.67 5.90
N ALA A 84 -5.19 -15.26 6.69
CA ALA A 84 -3.98 -14.66 6.17
C ALA A 84 -3.27 -15.64 5.21
N ALA A 85 -2.82 -15.14 4.07
CA ALA A 85 -2.16 -15.95 3.05
C ALA A 85 -1.19 -15.08 2.24
N ASP A 86 -0.07 -15.68 1.85
CA ASP A 86 0.88 -15.09 0.92
C ASP A 86 0.23 -14.76 -0.43
N LEU A 87 0.83 -13.83 -1.15
CA LEU A 87 0.38 -13.46 -2.48
C LEU A 87 0.58 -14.63 -3.46
N ASN A 88 -0.51 -15.28 -3.80
CA ASN A 88 -0.61 -16.31 -4.81
C ASN A 88 -1.90 -16.14 -5.62
N GLU A 89 -2.11 -16.97 -6.63
CA GLU A 89 -3.29 -16.89 -7.49
C GLU A 89 -4.58 -17.05 -6.68
N THR A 90 -4.66 -18.09 -5.84
CA THR A 90 -5.86 -18.39 -5.06
C THR A 90 -6.20 -17.30 -4.05
N SER A 91 -5.19 -16.76 -3.34
CA SER A 91 -5.42 -15.68 -2.38
C SER A 91 -5.84 -14.38 -3.07
N LEU A 92 -5.30 -14.10 -4.26
CA LEU A 92 -5.67 -12.93 -5.04
C LEU A 92 -7.09 -13.07 -5.62
N GLU A 93 -7.47 -14.24 -6.12
CA GLU A 93 -8.84 -14.54 -6.56
C GLU A 93 -9.84 -14.36 -5.41
N GLN A 94 -9.52 -14.90 -4.22
CA GLN A 94 -10.36 -14.75 -3.04
C GLN A 94 -10.50 -13.28 -2.64
N ALA A 95 -9.41 -12.52 -2.64
CA ALA A 95 -9.46 -11.09 -2.33
C ALA A 95 -10.36 -10.30 -3.31
N LEU A 96 -10.32 -10.64 -4.59
CA LEU A 96 -11.19 -10.01 -5.60
C LEU A 96 -12.68 -10.38 -5.41
N ILE A 97 -12.96 -11.61 -5.00
CA ILE A 97 -14.32 -12.06 -4.64
C ILE A 97 -14.81 -11.31 -3.41
N ASP A 98 -13.98 -11.20 -2.38
CA ASP A 98 -14.34 -10.51 -1.13
C ASP A 98 -14.58 -9.00 -1.39
N ILE A 99 -13.78 -8.35 -2.24
CA ILE A 99 -14.01 -6.96 -2.67
C ILE A 99 -15.37 -6.82 -3.39
N ALA A 100 -15.70 -7.74 -4.28
CA ALA A 100 -16.99 -7.72 -5.00
C ALA A 100 -18.19 -7.99 -4.08
N ALA A 101 -17.97 -8.69 -2.97
CA ALA A 101 -18.98 -9.00 -1.97
C ALA A 101 -19.18 -7.88 -0.93
N MET A 102 -18.33 -6.83 -0.91
CA MET A 102 -18.42 -5.73 0.05
C MET A 102 -19.78 -5.05 0.06
N THR A 103 -20.22 -4.64 1.24
CA THR A 103 -21.49 -3.99 1.50
C THR A 103 -21.30 -2.62 2.12
N ASP A 104 -22.33 -1.77 2.02
CA ASP A 104 -22.41 -0.51 2.72
C ASP A 104 -22.80 -0.70 4.21
N GLU A 105 -22.95 0.41 4.94
CA GLU A 105 -23.36 0.42 6.36
C GLU A 105 -24.69 -0.29 6.63
N ARG A 106 -25.55 -0.42 5.61
CA ARG A 106 -26.89 -1.02 5.71
C ARG A 106 -26.95 -2.45 5.18
N GLY A 107 -25.79 -3.00 4.75
CA GLY A 107 -25.71 -4.36 4.22
C GLY A 107 -26.03 -4.47 2.72
N LEU A 108 -26.18 -3.36 1.99
CA LEU A 108 -26.40 -3.38 0.55
C LEU A 108 -25.10 -3.52 -0.20
N LYS A 109 -25.04 -4.34 -1.25
CA LYS A 109 -23.83 -4.54 -2.06
C LYS A 109 -23.47 -3.26 -2.83
N ILE A 110 -22.20 -2.82 -2.71
CA ILE A 110 -21.68 -1.62 -3.38
C ILE A 110 -21.05 -1.91 -4.74
N ALA A 111 -20.97 -3.18 -5.17
CA ALA A 111 -20.35 -3.64 -6.42
C ALA A 111 -18.92 -3.09 -6.62
N ALA A 112 -18.12 -3.09 -5.55
CA ALA A 112 -16.72 -2.67 -5.58
C ALA A 112 -15.89 -3.58 -6.50
N LYS A 113 -14.83 -3.02 -7.09
CA LYS A 113 -13.90 -3.76 -7.96
C LYS A 113 -12.46 -3.44 -7.58
N GLY A 114 -11.61 -4.45 -7.60
CA GLY A 114 -10.16 -4.26 -7.47
C GLY A 114 -9.60 -3.53 -8.69
N MET A 115 -9.11 -2.31 -8.53
CA MET A 115 -8.61 -1.49 -9.64
C MET A 115 -7.10 -1.61 -9.81
N LYS A 116 -6.37 -1.63 -8.71
CA LYS A 116 -4.90 -1.62 -8.70
C LYS A 116 -4.38 -2.33 -7.47
N MET A 117 -3.31 -3.08 -7.65
CA MET A 117 -2.60 -3.74 -6.56
C MET A 117 -1.37 -2.90 -6.15
N ILE A 118 -1.18 -2.69 -4.86
CA ILE A 118 0.01 -2.03 -4.30
C ILE A 118 0.79 -3.08 -3.52
N ILE A 119 2.06 -3.26 -3.85
CA ILE A 119 2.89 -4.34 -3.32
C ILE A 119 4.24 -3.83 -2.82
N PRO A 120 4.86 -4.50 -1.84
CA PRO A 120 6.26 -4.28 -1.50
C PRO A 120 7.19 -4.78 -2.62
N SER A 121 8.43 -4.30 -2.60
CA SER A 121 9.44 -4.71 -3.59
C SER A 121 9.75 -6.21 -3.55
N ALA A 122 9.59 -6.86 -2.39
CA ALA A 122 9.80 -8.30 -2.24
C ALA A 122 8.87 -9.15 -3.11
N LEU A 123 7.62 -8.70 -3.32
CA LEU A 123 6.61 -9.43 -4.07
C LEU A 123 6.53 -9.05 -5.55
N GLN A 124 7.41 -8.17 -6.04
CA GLN A 124 7.38 -7.66 -7.41
C GLN A 124 7.38 -8.77 -8.47
N PHE A 125 8.26 -9.75 -8.34
CA PHE A 125 8.37 -10.84 -9.32
C PHE A 125 7.22 -11.84 -9.24
N THR A 126 6.63 -12.02 -8.06
CA THR A 126 5.44 -12.84 -7.88
C THR A 126 4.24 -12.17 -8.53
N ALA A 127 4.05 -10.88 -8.29
CA ALA A 127 2.97 -10.10 -8.91
C ALA A 127 3.08 -10.10 -10.45
N GLU A 128 4.28 -9.91 -11.01
CA GLU A 128 4.48 -9.96 -12.46
C GLU A 128 4.08 -11.33 -13.04
N ARG A 129 4.49 -12.43 -12.40
CA ARG A 129 4.09 -13.75 -12.83
C ARG A 129 2.58 -13.95 -12.79
N LEU A 130 1.90 -13.49 -11.74
CA LEU A 130 0.45 -13.60 -11.61
C LEU A 130 -0.30 -12.74 -12.63
N MET A 131 0.21 -11.54 -12.95
CA MET A 131 -0.48 -10.60 -13.82
C MET A 131 -0.16 -10.80 -15.32
N ALA A 132 1.06 -11.24 -15.65
CA ALA A 132 1.53 -11.31 -17.03
C ALA A 132 1.47 -12.71 -17.64
N SER A 133 1.48 -13.79 -16.84
CA SER A 133 1.41 -15.15 -17.35
C SER A 133 0.12 -15.43 -18.10
N ALA A 134 0.21 -16.15 -19.21
CA ALA A 134 -0.96 -16.62 -19.94
C ALA A 134 -1.56 -17.88 -19.34
N GLY A 135 -0.72 -18.77 -18.80
CA GLY A 135 -1.13 -19.98 -18.09
C GLY A 135 -1.07 -19.78 -16.59
N ARG A 136 -1.74 -20.66 -15.88
CA ARG A 136 -1.78 -20.70 -14.42
C ARG A 136 -0.40 -20.92 -13.83
N VAL A 137 -0.01 -20.12 -12.86
CA VAL A 137 1.32 -20.18 -12.25
C VAL A 137 1.39 -21.31 -11.24
N GLY A 138 2.43 -22.17 -11.36
CA GLY A 138 2.70 -23.23 -10.38
C GLY A 138 1.94 -24.55 -10.59
N THR A 139 1.26 -24.71 -11.74
CA THR A 139 0.61 -25.98 -12.10
C THR A 139 1.26 -26.60 -13.34
N ALA A 140 1.20 -27.92 -13.44
CA ALA A 140 1.61 -28.67 -14.64
C ALA A 140 0.49 -28.72 -15.71
N ASP A 141 -0.71 -28.31 -15.35
CA ASP A 141 -1.88 -28.32 -16.22
C ASP A 141 -1.86 -27.08 -17.13
N ASN A 142 -2.47 -27.21 -18.32
CA ASN A 142 -2.55 -26.13 -19.30
C ASN A 142 -3.77 -25.21 -19.03
N ASP A 143 -3.97 -24.86 -17.76
CA ASP A 143 -5.05 -23.98 -17.33
C ASP A 143 -4.73 -22.51 -17.67
N ILE A 144 -5.77 -21.75 -17.99
CA ILE A 144 -5.64 -20.32 -18.24
C ILE A 144 -5.52 -19.54 -16.92
N ASN A 145 -4.73 -18.47 -16.95
CA ASN A 145 -4.73 -17.50 -15.86
C ASN A 145 -5.99 -16.63 -15.94
N ALA A 146 -6.94 -16.88 -15.04
CA ALA A 146 -8.23 -16.20 -15.00
C ALA A 146 -8.09 -14.70 -14.70
N ILE A 147 -7.19 -14.30 -13.83
CA ILE A 147 -6.95 -12.91 -13.43
C ILE A 147 -6.57 -12.06 -14.64
N LYS A 148 -5.63 -12.56 -15.44
CA LYS A 148 -5.19 -11.90 -16.67
C LYS A 148 -6.29 -11.95 -17.75
N SER A 149 -6.87 -13.12 -18.00
CA SER A 149 -7.85 -13.33 -19.05
C SER A 149 -9.10 -12.46 -18.87
N MET A 150 -9.56 -12.28 -17.65
CA MET A 150 -10.71 -11.44 -17.31
C MET A 150 -10.37 -9.96 -17.11
N GLY A 151 -9.11 -9.59 -17.07
CA GLY A 151 -8.67 -8.21 -16.80
C GLY A 151 -9.15 -7.70 -15.43
N MET A 152 -9.13 -8.53 -14.41
CA MET A 152 -9.71 -8.24 -13.10
C MET A 152 -9.08 -7.05 -12.39
N ILE A 153 -7.80 -6.74 -12.69
CA ILE A 153 -7.06 -5.60 -12.13
C ILE A 153 -6.61 -4.69 -13.29
N PRO A 154 -7.48 -3.81 -13.79
CA PRO A 154 -7.24 -3.07 -15.04
C PRO A 154 -6.06 -2.08 -14.98
N GLN A 155 -5.70 -1.59 -13.78
CA GLN A 155 -4.55 -0.68 -13.60
C GLN A 155 -3.25 -1.42 -13.20
N GLY A 156 -3.28 -2.75 -13.21
CA GLY A 156 -2.11 -3.57 -12.88
C GLY A 156 -1.65 -3.41 -11.43
N TYR A 157 -0.33 -3.42 -11.24
CA TYR A 157 0.26 -3.26 -9.90
C TYR A 157 1.24 -2.08 -9.85
N SER A 158 1.54 -1.64 -8.63
CA SER A 158 2.53 -0.60 -8.34
C SER A 158 3.41 -1.05 -7.17
N VAL A 159 4.71 -0.98 -7.37
CA VAL A 159 5.68 -1.30 -6.31
C VAL A 159 5.91 -0.08 -5.44
N ASN A 160 5.80 -0.25 -4.14
CA ASN A 160 6.15 0.76 -3.16
C ASN A 160 7.27 0.24 -2.24
N ASN A 161 8.44 0.87 -2.34
CA ASN A 161 9.64 0.45 -1.60
C ASN A 161 9.57 0.70 -0.08
N TYR A 162 8.59 1.47 0.38
CA TYR A 162 8.38 1.76 1.80
C TYR A 162 7.28 0.88 2.42
N LEU A 163 6.61 0.07 1.60
CA LEU A 163 5.69 -0.95 2.09
C LEU A 163 6.51 -2.13 2.59
N THR A 164 6.28 -2.53 3.83
CA THR A 164 6.90 -3.70 4.43
C THR A 164 5.99 -4.90 4.22
N ASP A 165 6.59 -6.00 3.77
CA ASP A 165 5.96 -7.30 3.81
C ASP A 165 6.19 -7.84 5.22
N THR A 166 5.19 -7.78 6.04
CA THR A 166 5.18 -8.50 7.31
C THR A 166 4.45 -9.80 7.01
N ASP A 167 5.22 -10.87 6.94
CA ASP A 167 4.66 -12.23 6.84
C ASP A 167 3.44 -12.36 7.75
N ALA A 168 2.32 -12.50 7.12
CA ALA A 168 1.06 -12.64 7.82
C ALA A 168 0.87 -14.07 8.28
#